data_59a77d4ec38b0753ee2634cdf2b9b3c7
#
_entry.id   59a77d4ec38b0753ee2634cdf2b9b3c7
#
_cell.length_a   1.000
_cell.length_b   1.000
_cell.length_c   1.000
_cell.angle_alpha   90.00
_cell.angle_beta   90.00
_cell.angle_gamma   90.00
#
_symmetry.space_group_name_H-M   'P 1'
#
loop_
_entity.id
_entity.type
_entity.pdbx_description
1 polymer ?
#
loop_
_entity_poly.entity_id
_entity_poly.type
_entity_poly.pdbx_seq_one_letter_code
_entity_poly.pdbx_strand_id
1 'polypeptide(L)'
;EPYRRQRQMCIRDRVLGHVDHGKTTLLDYIRGSTIAAKEAGGITQHIGATEIPNDTIENICGDFISKLAIKDLIPGLFFIDTPGHAAFTSLRKRGGALADLAVLILDVNDGFKPQTYEALNILKMYKTPFIVVANKIDRLFGWEVHEGASFRETFSNQAKSVQQDLDNKIYEIVGELHKEGFQSERFDRVSNFASQISIIPISAKTGEGVIEVLAMLLGLAQEYLTEQLEIDENAPAKGTVLEIKEETGLGVTLDAIIYDGVLRTNDEIALMLSSEDVLVTKIRSILRPLPLEEMRDSKKKFRKLDEVVAAAGIKVAAPHLDDVVSGSPLRVLSEDTDVEQEILNEIDNITICLLYT
;
A
#
# COMPACT_ATOMS: atom_id res chain seq x y z
N GLU A 1 -13.92 33.07 12.73
CA GLU A 1 -12.88 32.04 12.86
C GLU A 1 -12.60 31.45 11.51
N PRO A 2 -11.33 31.43 11.03
CA PRO A 2 -11.05 30.78 9.77
C PRO A 2 -11.24 29.26 9.96
N TYR A 3 -12.08 28.68 9.14
CA TYR A 3 -12.22 27.23 8.97
C TYR A 3 -10.82 26.63 8.82
N ARG A 4 -10.26 25.97 9.85
CA ARG A 4 -9.16 25.04 9.71
C ARG A 4 -9.70 23.91 8.81
N ARG A 5 -9.31 23.92 7.55
CA ARG A 5 -9.43 22.75 6.69
C ARG A 5 -8.43 21.73 7.25
N GLN A 6 -8.91 20.85 8.13
CA GLN A 6 -8.21 19.61 8.42
C GLN A 6 -8.08 18.89 7.08
N ARG A 7 -6.86 18.82 6.56
CA ARG A 7 -6.58 17.96 5.40
C ARG A 7 -6.54 16.54 5.95
N GLN A 8 -7.49 15.72 5.49
CA GLN A 8 -7.47 14.30 5.75
C GLN A 8 -6.32 13.66 4.97
N MET A 9 -5.66 12.70 5.58
CA MET A 9 -4.53 11.98 5.00
C MET A 9 -5.00 11.00 3.91
N CYS A 10 -4.21 10.83 2.84
CA CYS A 10 -4.36 9.66 1.96
C CYS A 10 -4.09 8.39 2.75
N ILE A 11 -4.94 7.39 2.60
CA ILE A 11 -4.78 6.11 3.27
C ILE A 11 -3.64 5.34 2.64
N ARG A 12 -2.77 4.79 3.47
CA ARG A 12 -1.64 3.97 3.05
C ARG A 12 -2.09 2.52 2.92
N ASP A 13 -2.24 2.07 1.69
CA ASP A 13 -2.60 0.69 1.38
C ASP A 13 -1.38 -0.10 0.95
N ARG A 14 -1.20 -1.27 1.52
CA ARG A 14 -0.11 -2.17 1.16
C ARG A 14 -0.61 -3.36 0.37
N VAL A 15 -0.04 -3.57 -0.81
CA VAL A 15 -0.36 -4.72 -1.65
C VAL A 15 0.61 -5.87 -1.34
N LEU A 16 0.07 -6.99 -0.85
CA LEU A 16 0.79 -8.18 -0.44
C LEU A 16 0.36 -9.39 -1.26
N GLY A 17 1.20 -10.39 -1.36
CA GLY A 17 0.87 -11.65 -2.05
C GLY A 17 2.09 -12.29 -2.70
N HIS A 18 1.91 -13.48 -3.22
CA HIS A 18 2.95 -14.23 -3.90
C HIS A 18 3.40 -13.54 -5.20
N VAL A 19 4.61 -13.88 -5.67
CA VAL A 19 5.08 -13.52 -7.02
C VAL A 19 4.06 -14.02 -8.05
N ASP A 20 3.85 -13.26 -9.12
CA ASP A 20 2.93 -13.57 -10.22
C ASP A 20 1.42 -13.62 -9.88
N HIS A 21 1.00 -13.31 -8.64
CA HIS A 21 -0.41 -13.23 -8.29
C HIS A 21 -1.11 -11.95 -8.81
N GLY A 22 -0.36 -11.03 -9.43
CA GLY A 22 -0.91 -9.87 -10.15
C GLY A 22 -1.00 -8.59 -9.35
N LYS A 23 -0.15 -8.40 -8.32
CA LYS A 23 -0.06 -7.16 -7.53
C LYS A 23 0.14 -5.93 -8.41
N THR A 24 1.25 -5.92 -9.17
CA THR A 24 1.59 -4.81 -10.06
C THR A 24 0.58 -4.65 -11.19
N THR A 25 -0.02 -5.76 -11.68
CA THR A 25 -1.06 -5.70 -12.72
C THR A 25 -2.32 -4.98 -12.22
N LEU A 26 -2.73 -5.21 -10.96
CA LEU A 26 -3.86 -4.49 -10.36
C LEU A 26 -3.57 -2.99 -10.27
N LEU A 27 -2.38 -2.64 -9.78
CA LEU A 27 -1.97 -1.24 -9.68
C LEU A 27 -1.84 -0.58 -11.05
N ASP A 28 -1.34 -1.30 -12.06
CA ASP A 28 -1.27 -0.82 -13.44
C ASP A 28 -2.65 -0.55 -14.02
N TYR A 29 -3.61 -1.42 -13.76
CA TYR A 29 -5.00 -1.19 -14.18
C TYR A 29 -5.56 0.10 -13.56
N ILE A 30 -5.40 0.27 -12.25
CA ILE A 30 -5.89 1.47 -11.54
C ILE A 30 -5.21 2.74 -12.04
N ARG A 31 -3.89 2.68 -12.34
CA ARG A 31 -3.10 3.81 -12.87
C ARG A 31 -3.35 4.11 -14.35
N GLY A 32 -3.91 3.18 -15.10
CA GLY A 32 -3.92 3.23 -16.56
C GLY A 32 -2.51 3.11 -17.17
N SER A 33 -1.60 2.36 -16.53
CA SER A 33 -0.19 2.21 -16.90
C SER A 33 0.16 0.76 -17.26
N THR A 34 1.39 0.51 -17.69
CA THR A 34 1.87 -0.82 -18.09
C THR A 34 3.27 -1.10 -17.52
N ILE A 35 3.45 -0.92 -16.21
CA ILE A 35 4.75 -1.09 -15.55
C ILE A 35 5.14 -2.56 -15.48
N ALA A 36 4.21 -3.43 -15.10
CA ALA A 36 4.45 -4.89 -15.02
C ALA A 36 4.99 -5.47 -16.32
N ALA A 37 4.54 -4.97 -17.48
CA ALA A 37 5.02 -5.42 -18.78
C ALA A 37 6.45 -4.96 -19.11
N LYS A 38 6.97 -3.95 -18.41
CA LYS A 38 8.32 -3.39 -18.61
C LYS A 38 9.35 -3.96 -17.65
N GLU A 39 8.92 -4.59 -16.57
CA GLU A 39 9.82 -5.22 -15.60
C GLU A 39 10.39 -6.52 -16.13
N ALA A 40 11.68 -6.77 -15.87
CA ALA A 40 12.35 -8.00 -16.30
C ALA A 40 11.72 -9.24 -15.64
N GLY A 41 11.22 -10.16 -16.44
CA GLY A 41 10.51 -11.35 -15.98
C GLY A 41 9.09 -11.11 -15.49
N GLY A 42 8.53 -9.88 -15.62
CA GLY A 42 7.18 -9.54 -15.16
C GLY A 42 7.01 -9.53 -13.64
N ILE A 43 8.12 -9.49 -12.87
CA ILE A 43 8.11 -9.51 -11.41
C ILE A 43 8.58 -8.17 -10.84
N THR A 44 7.94 -7.73 -9.77
CA THR A 44 8.33 -6.51 -9.04
C THR A 44 9.61 -6.75 -8.27
N GLN A 45 10.67 -6.02 -8.61
CA GLN A 45 12.00 -6.12 -7.99
C GLN A 45 12.29 -5.00 -6.99
N HIS A 46 11.63 -3.86 -7.15
CA HIS A 46 11.80 -2.68 -6.31
C HIS A 46 10.49 -2.30 -5.62
N ILE A 47 10.59 -1.61 -4.48
CA ILE A 47 9.39 -1.09 -3.82
C ILE A 47 8.86 0.08 -4.63
N GLY A 48 7.57 0.02 -4.97
CA GLY A 48 6.87 1.11 -5.64
C GLY A 48 5.88 1.78 -4.69
N ALA A 49 5.65 3.05 -4.91
CA ALA A 49 4.61 3.77 -4.22
C ALA A 49 3.87 4.67 -5.22
N THR A 50 2.57 4.67 -5.14
CA THR A 50 1.72 5.40 -6.09
C THR A 50 0.54 6.03 -5.37
N GLU A 51 0.34 7.32 -5.60
CA GLU A 51 -0.82 8.06 -5.16
C GLU A 51 -1.94 7.94 -6.20
N ILE A 52 -3.10 7.49 -5.76
CA ILE A 52 -4.33 7.44 -6.55
C ILE A 52 -5.28 8.51 -6.00
N PRO A 53 -5.44 9.65 -6.69
CA PRO A 53 -6.34 10.71 -6.26
C PRO A 53 -7.79 10.26 -6.23
N ASN A 54 -8.59 10.87 -5.37
CA ASN A 54 -10.01 10.56 -5.26
C ASN A 54 -10.76 10.71 -6.59
N ASP A 55 -10.46 11.75 -7.38
CA ASP A 55 -11.07 11.96 -8.70
C ASP A 55 -10.89 10.75 -9.63
N THR A 56 -9.74 10.07 -9.53
CA THR A 56 -9.46 8.85 -10.30
C THR A 56 -10.32 7.69 -9.80
N ILE A 57 -10.47 7.56 -8.48
CA ILE A 57 -11.29 6.51 -7.87
C ILE A 57 -12.76 6.73 -8.24
N GLU A 58 -13.24 7.97 -8.18
CA GLU A 58 -14.59 8.34 -8.61
C GLU A 58 -14.83 8.03 -10.09
N ASN A 59 -13.85 8.31 -10.95
CA ASN A 59 -13.95 8.00 -12.38
C ASN A 59 -14.02 6.48 -12.66
N ILE A 60 -13.30 5.66 -11.90
CA ILE A 60 -13.33 4.19 -12.04
C ILE A 60 -14.63 3.61 -11.46
N CYS A 61 -15.02 4.08 -10.28
CA CYS A 61 -16.16 3.54 -9.54
C CYS A 61 -17.51 4.13 -9.97
N GLY A 62 -17.53 5.32 -10.58
CA GLY A 62 -18.76 5.96 -11.06
C GLY A 62 -19.84 6.03 -9.99
N ASP A 63 -21.08 5.70 -10.39
CA ASP A 63 -22.25 5.69 -9.50
C ASP A 63 -22.18 4.67 -8.36
N PHE A 64 -21.18 3.77 -8.36
CA PHE A 64 -21.05 2.76 -7.32
C PHE A 64 -20.69 3.38 -5.96
N ILE A 65 -19.82 4.41 -5.95
CA ILE A 65 -19.44 5.14 -4.73
C ILE A 65 -20.66 5.86 -4.12
N SER A 66 -21.49 6.48 -4.94
CA SER A 66 -22.68 7.19 -4.46
C SER A 66 -23.67 6.31 -3.70
N LYS A 67 -23.67 5.00 -4.03
CA LYS A 67 -24.52 3.99 -3.36
C LYS A 67 -23.97 3.52 -2.01
N LEU A 68 -22.68 3.74 -1.74
CA LEU A 68 -22.02 3.28 -0.52
C LEU A 68 -22.17 4.24 0.68
N ALA A 69 -22.87 5.37 0.50
CA ALA A 69 -23.09 6.39 1.54
C ALA A 69 -21.78 6.82 2.24
N ILE A 70 -20.67 6.90 1.49
CA ILE A 70 -19.39 7.40 1.97
C ILE A 70 -19.56 8.89 2.26
N LYS A 71 -19.48 9.27 3.54
CA LYS A 71 -19.83 10.62 4.01
C LYS A 71 -18.69 11.61 3.88
N ASP A 72 -17.46 11.15 4.11
CA ASP A 72 -16.27 11.99 4.07
C ASP A 72 -15.33 11.49 2.98
N LEU A 73 -15.11 12.31 1.95
CA LEU A 73 -14.24 11.98 0.84
C LEU A 73 -12.78 12.04 1.30
N ILE A 74 -12.15 10.88 1.31
CA ILE A 74 -10.72 10.76 1.54
C ILE A 74 -9.98 11.34 0.33
N PRO A 75 -8.89 12.10 0.50
CA PRO A 75 -8.17 12.74 -0.62
C PRO A 75 -7.68 11.77 -1.68
N GLY A 76 -7.43 10.52 -1.29
CA GLY A 76 -7.00 9.44 -2.17
C GLY A 76 -6.48 8.23 -1.42
N LEU A 77 -6.03 7.24 -2.18
CA LEU A 77 -5.35 6.05 -1.70
C LEU A 77 -3.87 6.11 -2.08
N PHE A 78 -3.00 5.70 -1.17
CA PHE A 78 -1.57 5.64 -1.39
C PHE A 78 -1.10 4.18 -1.36
N PHE A 79 -0.97 3.57 -2.53
CA PHE A 79 -0.58 2.18 -2.65
C PHE A 79 0.93 1.99 -2.55
N ILE A 80 1.35 1.05 -1.72
CA ILE A 80 2.73 0.59 -1.58
C ILE A 80 2.82 -0.80 -2.21
N ASP A 81 3.46 -0.89 -3.37
CA ASP A 81 3.74 -2.17 -4.05
C ASP A 81 5.03 -2.78 -3.51
N THR A 82 4.92 -3.94 -2.88
CA THR A 82 6.07 -4.62 -2.30
C THR A 82 6.44 -5.86 -3.11
N PRO A 83 7.73 -6.06 -3.42
CA PRO A 83 8.19 -7.31 -4.04
C PRO A 83 7.78 -8.53 -3.23
N GLY A 84 7.35 -9.59 -3.93
CA GLY A 84 6.86 -10.82 -3.30
C GLY A 84 7.92 -11.67 -2.60
N HIS A 85 9.20 -11.29 -2.66
CA HIS A 85 10.30 -12.14 -2.17
C HIS A 85 10.71 -11.84 -0.72
N ALA A 86 11.22 -12.85 -0.03
CA ALA A 86 11.71 -12.80 1.36
C ALA A 86 12.82 -11.75 1.63
N ALA A 87 13.48 -11.23 0.58
CA ALA A 87 14.53 -10.22 0.69
C ALA A 87 14.07 -8.91 1.38
N PHE A 88 12.77 -8.68 1.44
CA PHE A 88 12.17 -7.47 2.05
C PHE A 88 11.67 -7.68 3.49
N THR A 89 12.06 -8.78 4.12
CA THR A 89 11.78 -9.03 5.54
C THR A 89 12.36 -7.93 6.45
N SER A 90 13.46 -7.29 6.04
CA SER A 90 14.07 -6.18 6.78
C SER A 90 13.21 -4.89 6.79
N LEU A 91 12.57 -4.56 5.67
CA LEU A 91 11.59 -3.47 5.61
C LEU A 91 10.35 -3.75 6.46
N ARG A 92 9.93 -5.02 6.47
CA ARG A 92 8.81 -5.49 7.29
C ARG A 92 9.14 -5.43 8.78
N LYS A 93 10.41 -5.71 9.14
CA LYS A 93 10.90 -5.72 10.52
C LYS A 93 11.21 -4.33 11.09
N ARG A 94 11.61 -3.37 10.24
CA ARG A 94 12.10 -2.05 10.67
C ARG A 94 11.12 -0.91 10.48
N GLY A 95 10.11 -1.11 9.65
CA GLY A 95 9.15 -0.06 9.32
C GLY A 95 7.79 -0.29 9.94
N GLY A 96 7.63 -0.37 11.27
CA GLY A 96 6.35 -0.37 11.99
C GLY A 96 5.06 -0.42 11.13
N ALA A 97 3.98 0.14 11.48
CA ALA A 97 2.77 0.22 10.65
C ALA A 97 2.99 1.09 9.40
N LEU A 98 3.65 0.51 8.37
CA LEU A 98 3.83 1.18 7.05
C LEU A 98 2.53 1.39 6.30
N ALA A 99 1.47 0.68 6.68
CA ALA A 99 0.18 0.75 6.02
C ALA A 99 -0.96 0.75 7.03
N ASP A 100 -1.97 1.52 6.72
CA ASP A 100 -3.20 1.61 7.51
C ASP A 100 -4.15 0.46 7.15
N LEU A 101 -4.14 0.05 5.87
CA LEU A 101 -4.88 -1.09 5.33
C LEU A 101 -3.96 -1.98 4.49
N ALA A 102 -4.37 -3.21 4.25
CA ALA A 102 -3.66 -4.10 3.34
C ALA A 102 -4.59 -4.82 2.36
N VAL A 103 -4.04 -5.09 1.18
CA VAL A 103 -4.67 -5.90 0.14
C VAL A 103 -3.84 -7.17 -0.04
N LEU A 104 -4.36 -8.31 0.36
CA LEU A 104 -3.73 -9.61 0.14
C LEU A 104 -4.22 -10.18 -1.18
N ILE A 105 -3.37 -10.17 -2.20
CA ILE A 105 -3.71 -10.71 -3.53
C ILE A 105 -3.22 -12.14 -3.66
N LEU A 106 -4.11 -12.99 -4.17
CA LEU A 106 -3.79 -14.37 -4.54
C LEU A 106 -4.43 -14.74 -5.88
N ASP A 107 -3.82 -15.65 -6.59
CA ASP A 107 -4.41 -16.25 -7.80
C ASP A 107 -5.48 -17.24 -7.39
N VAL A 108 -6.70 -17.08 -7.87
CA VAL A 108 -7.84 -17.93 -7.52
C VAL A 108 -7.64 -19.40 -7.93
N ASN A 109 -6.80 -19.64 -8.94
CA ASN A 109 -6.50 -20.99 -9.44
C ASN A 109 -5.36 -21.67 -8.66
N ASP A 110 -4.42 -20.88 -8.13
CA ASP A 110 -3.25 -21.38 -7.40
C ASP A 110 -3.48 -21.47 -5.88
N GLY A 111 -4.36 -20.65 -5.35
CA GLY A 111 -4.66 -20.58 -3.92
C GLY A 111 -3.49 -20.04 -3.09
N PHE A 112 -3.36 -20.57 -1.88
CA PHE A 112 -2.32 -20.16 -0.92
C PHE A 112 -0.94 -20.70 -1.29
N LYS A 113 0.07 -19.85 -1.17
CA LYS A 113 1.49 -20.17 -1.37
C LYS A 113 2.28 -19.79 -0.09
N PRO A 114 3.52 -20.26 0.08
CA PRO A 114 4.31 -19.95 1.29
C PRO A 114 4.39 -18.46 1.60
N GLN A 115 4.55 -17.61 0.59
CA GLN A 115 4.58 -16.15 0.77
C GLN A 115 3.22 -15.56 1.19
N THR A 116 2.11 -16.23 0.91
CA THR A 116 0.78 -15.83 1.37
C THR A 116 0.66 -16.01 2.89
N TYR A 117 1.14 -17.14 3.41
CA TYR A 117 1.18 -17.40 4.86
C TYR A 117 2.12 -16.42 5.57
N GLU A 118 3.29 -16.12 4.98
CA GLU A 118 4.21 -15.11 5.52
C GLU A 118 3.54 -13.73 5.61
N ALA A 119 2.82 -13.33 4.54
CA ALA A 119 2.07 -12.09 4.53
C ALA A 119 0.98 -12.05 5.61
N LEU A 120 0.22 -13.15 5.78
CA LEU A 120 -0.79 -13.26 6.83
C LEU A 120 -0.20 -13.15 8.24
N ASN A 121 0.95 -13.78 8.50
CA ASN A 121 1.63 -13.68 9.79
C ASN A 121 2.02 -12.22 10.10
N ILE A 122 2.47 -11.47 9.10
CA ILE A 122 2.77 -10.06 9.24
C ILE A 122 1.51 -9.26 9.57
N LEU A 123 0.41 -9.50 8.84
CA LEU A 123 -0.86 -8.82 9.09
C LEU A 123 -1.41 -9.10 10.49
N LYS A 124 -1.26 -10.36 10.98
CA LYS A 124 -1.59 -10.73 12.37
C LYS A 124 -0.74 -9.99 13.38
N MET A 125 0.58 -9.97 13.17
CA MET A 125 1.55 -9.35 14.10
C MET A 125 1.25 -7.86 14.30
N TYR A 126 0.99 -7.14 13.21
CA TYR A 126 0.72 -5.70 13.24
C TYR A 126 -0.76 -5.35 13.40
N LYS A 127 -1.64 -6.35 13.47
CA LYS A 127 -3.11 -6.17 13.55
C LYS A 127 -3.64 -5.24 12.45
N THR A 128 -3.01 -5.27 11.27
CA THR A 128 -3.40 -4.45 10.14
C THR A 128 -4.71 -4.97 9.53
N PRO A 129 -5.76 -4.16 9.42
CA PRO A 129 -6.98 -4.55 8.71
C PRO A 129 -6.65 -4.85 7.24
N PHE A 130 -7.28 -5.88 6.66
CA PHE A 130 -7.01 -6.25 5.28
C PHE A 130 -8.22 -6.84 4.58
N ILE A 131 -8.17 -6.78 3.24
CA ILE A 131 -9.06 -7.52 2.35
C ILE A 131 -8.27 -8.56 1.58
N VAL A 132 -8.97 -9.59 1.11
CA VAL A 132 -8.40 -10.60 0.22
C VAL A 132 -8.92 -10.37 -1.20
N VAL A 133 -8.02 -10.33 -2.16
CA VAL A 133 -8.33 -10.20 -3.58
C VAL A 133 -8.02 -11.51 -4.28
N ALA A 134 -9.04 -12.23 -4.72
CA ALA A 134 -8.93 -13.47 -5.48
C ALA A 134 -8.86 -13.12 -6.98
N ASN A 135 -7.64 -12.99 -7.49
CA ASN A 135 -7.33 -12.50 -8.83
C ASN A 135 -7.35 -13.59 -9.89
N LYS A 136 -7.41 -13.19 -11.15
CA LYS A 136 -7.33 -14.01 -12.36
C LYS A 136 -8.55 -14.90 -12.59
N ILE A 137 -9.76 -14.41 -12.26
CA ILE A 137 -11.01 -15.08 -12.57
C ILE A 137 -11.19 -15.28 -14.10
N ASP A 138 -10.57 -14.40 -14.91
CA ASP A 138 -10.55 -14.51 -16.38
C ASP A 138 -9.90 -15.81 -16.88
N ARG A 139 -9.15 -16.52 -16.04
CA ARG A 139 -8.50 -17.81 -16.36
C ARG A 139 -9.34 -19.03 -15.99
N LEU A 140 -10.51 -18.85 -15.39
CA LEU A 140 -11.43 -19.96 -15.10
C LEU A 140 -11.95 -20.51 -16.42
N PHE A 141 -12.03 -21.83 -16.47
CA PHE A 141 -12.55 -22.48 -17.69
C PHE A 141 -14.00 -22.09 -17.94
N GLY A 142 -14.27 -21.55 -19.13
CA GLY A 142 -15.61 -21.11 -19.54
C GLY A 142 -16.02 -19.74 -19.00
N TRP A 143 -15.10 -18.98 -18.36
CA TRP A 143 -15.38 -17.61 -17.95
C TRP A 143 -15.57 -16.69 -19.15
N GLU A 144 -16.69 -15.97 -19.17
CA GLU A 144 -16.97 -14.93 -20.16
C GLU A 144 -16.54 -13.57 -19.59
N VAL A 145 -15.57 -12.91 -20.26
CA VAL A 145 -14.99 -11.65 -19.81
C VAL A 145 -15.92 -10.47 -20.12
N HIS A 146 -16.11 -9.60 -19.12
CA HIS A 146 -16.82 -8.34 -19.23
C HIS A 146 -15.91 -7.21 -18.75
N GLU A 147 -15.12 -6.64 -19.65
CA GLU A 147 -14.07 -5.66 -19.31
C GLU A 147 -14.61 -4.49 -18.48
N GLY A 148 -13.95 -4.21 -17.35
CA GLY A 148 -14.29 -3.11 -16.45
C GLY A 148 -15.61 -3.25 -15.69
N ALA A 149 -16.33 -4.36 -15.88
CA ALA A 149 -17.61 -4.56 -15.19
C ALA A 149 -17.44 -4.85 -13.69
N SER A 150 -18.49 -4.57 -12.92
CA SER A 150 -18.57 -5.00 -11.54
C SER A 150 -18.56 -6.53 -11.43
N PHE A 151 -17.99 -7.07 -10.35
CA PHE A 151 -18.02 -8.51 -10.11
C PHE A 151 -19.45 -9.08 -10.12
N ARG A 152 -20.39 -8.37 -9.48
CA ARG A 152 -21.78 -8.84 -9.41
C ARG A 152 -22.41 -8.98 -10.77
N GLU A 153 -22.15 -8.03 -11.66
CA GLU A 153 -22.67 -8.05 -13.01
C GLU A 153 -22.05 -9.20 -13.82
N THR A 154 -20.71 -9.26 -13.85
CA THR A 154 -20.01 -10.31 -14.60
C THR A 154 -20.33 -11.70 -14.07
N PHE A 155 -20.41 -11.90 -12.74
CA PHE A 155 -20.73 -13.19 -12.13
C PHE A 155 -22.17 -13.64 -12.47
N SER A 156 -23.14 -12.72 -12.46
CA SER A 156 -24.53 -13.06 -12.78
C SER A 156 -24.74 -13.53 -14.21
N ASN A 157 -23.88 -13.09 -15.12
CA ASN A 157 -23.92 -13.45 -16.54
C ASN A 157 -23.20 -14.78 -16.86
N GLN A 158 -22.42 -15.33 -15.93
CA GLN A 158 -21.72 -16.60 -16.12
C GLN A 158 -22.68 -17.81 -16.10
N ALA A 159 -22.30 -18.85 -16.83
CA ALA A 159 -22.97 -20.14 -16.73
C ALA A 159 -22.91 -20.68 -15.28
N LYS A 160 -23.98 -21.39 -14.85
CA LYS A 160 -24.07 -21.90 -13.47
C LYS A 160 -22.89 -22.79 -13.06
N SER A 161 -22.35 -23.58 -13.99
CA SER A 161 -21.18 -24.42 -13.75
C SER A 161 -19.92 -23.59 -13.45
N VAL A 162 -19.75 -22.47 -14.15
CA VAL A 162 -18.62 -21.54 -13.95
C VAL A 162 -18.78 -20.78 -12.63
N GLN A 163 -20.00 -20.35 -12.30
CA GLN A 163 -20.30 -19.75 -10.99
C GLN A 163 -19.95 -20.71 -9.86
N GLN A 164 -20.31 -21.98 -9.99
CA GLN A 164 -20.03 -22.99 -8.98
C GLN A 164 -18.55 -23.32 -8.87
N ASP A 165 -17.80 -23.34 -9.97
CA ASP A 165 -16.35 -23.54 -9.96
C ASP A 165 -15.66 -22.40 -9.22
N LEU A 166 -16.03 -21.15 -9.50
CA LEU A 166 -15.52 -20.00 -8.76
C LEU A 166 -15.86 -20.08 -7.26
N ASP A 167 -17.11 -20.39 -6.92
CA ASP A 167 -17.53 -20.52 -5.52
C ASP A 167 -16.72 -21.60 -4.80
N ASN A 168 -16.48 -22.74 -5.40
CA ASN A 168 -15.65 -23.79 -4.81
C ASN A 168 -14.23 -23.30 -4.50
N LYS A 169 -13.60 -22.59 -5.44
CA LYS A 169 -12.27 -22.00 -5.26
C LYS A 169 -12.24 -20.93 -4.15
N ILE A 170 -13.28 -20.10 -4.06
CA ILE A 170 -13.43 -19.14 -2.97
C ILE A 170 -13.55 -19.85 -1.62
N TYR A 171 -14.32 -20.94 -1.54
CA TYR A 171 -14.43 -21.71 -0.30
C TYR A 171 -13.15 -22.44 0.10
N GLU A 172 -12.27 -22.81 -0.85
CA GLU A 172 -10.93 -23.27 -0.55
C GLU A 172 -10.12 -22.17 0.15
N ILE A 173 -10.18 -20.93 -0.35
CA ILE A 173 -9.55 -19.76 0.27
C ILE A 173 -10.12 -19.49 1.66
N VAL A 174 -11.44 -19.55 1.84
CA VAL A 174 -12.12 -19.42 3.14
C VAL A 174 -11.59 -20.47 4.11
N GLY A 175 -11.44 -21.73 3.66
CA GLY A 175 -10.90 -22.82 4.46
C GLY A 175 -9.47 -22.58 4.95
N GLU A 176 -8.60 -22.05 4.09
CA GLU A 176 -7.22 -21.71 4.45
C GLU A 176 -7.17 -20.52 5.43
N LEU A 177 -7.94 -19.47 5.20
CA LEU A 177 -8.04 -18.34 6.12
C LEU A 177 -8.58 -18.79 7.50
N HIS A 178 -9.54 -19.71 7.52
CA HIS A 178 -10.08 -20.24 8.76
C HIS A 178 -9.03 -21.03 9.57
N LYS A 179 -8.18 -21.85 8.92
CA LYS A 179 -7.05 -22.53 9.56
C LYS A 179 -6.08 -21.54 10.22
N GLU A 180 -5.92 -20.38 9.58
CA GLU A 180 -5.11 -19.28 10.09
C GLU A 180 -5.81 -18.43 11.16
N GLY A 181 -7.04 -18.76 11.54
CA GLY A 181 -7.81 -18.10 12.60
C GLY A 181 -8.61 -16.90 12.13
N PHE A 182 -8.81 -16.70 10.83
CA PHE A 182 -9.63 -15.62 10.29
C PHE A 182 -11.00 -16.14 9.82
N GLN A 183 -12.04 -15.41 10.18
CA GLN A 183 -13.35 -15.59 9.55
C GLN A 183 -13.37 -14.79 8.24
N SER A 184 -13.85 -15.39 7.18
CA SER A 184 -13.89 -14.74 5.87
C SER A 184 -15.06 -15.24 5.03
N GLU A 185 -15.52 -14.40 4.10
CA GLU A 185 -16.56 -14.75 3.15
C GLU A 185 -16.39 -13.91 1.87
N ARG A 186 -17.01 -14.32 0.79
CA ARG A 186 -17.08 -13.49 -0.43
C ARG A 186 -17.80 -12.17 -0.10
N PHE A 187 -17.24 -11.04 -0.52
CA PHE A 187 -17.64 -9.69 -0.09
C PHE A 187 -19.14 -9.40 -0.18
N ASP A 188 -19.83 -9.99 -1.17
CA ASP A 188 -21.27 -9.83 -1.38
C ASP A 188 -22.15 -10.71 -0.46
N ARG A 189 -21.52 -11.60 0.30
CA ARG A 189 -22.16 -12.50 1.27
C ARG A 189 -21.70 -12.22 2.72
N VAL A 190 -20.77 -11.30 2.92
CA VAL A 190 -20.33 -10.89 4.26
C VAL A 190 -21.51 -10.35 5.05
N SER A 191 -21.70 -10.89 6.24
CA SER A 191 -22.77 -10.47 7.15
C SER A 191 -22.34 -9.43 8.18
N ASN A 192 -21.04 -9.43 8.53
CA ASN A 192 -20.45 -8.51 9.49
C ASN A 192 -19.00 -8.15 9.09
N PHE A 193 -18.82 -6.96 8.55
CA PHE A 193 -17.51 -6.47 8.08
C PHE A 193 -16.51 -6.23 9.22
N ALA A 194 -16.97 -6.05 10.46
CA ALA A 194 -16.08 -5.89 11.61
C ALA A 194 -15.41 -7.20 12.05
N SER A 195 -15.97 -8.36 11.70
CA SER A 195 -15.46 -9.67 12.15
C SER A 195 -15.08 -10.62 11.01
N GLN A 196 -15.49 -10.34 9.78
CA GLN A 196 -15.26 -11.17 8.61
C GLN A 196 -14.41 -10.45 7.58
N ILE A 197 -13.37 -11.11 7.11
CA ILE A 197 -12.53 -10.62 6.02
C ILE A 197 -13.27 -10.81 4.70
N SER A 198 -13.34 -9.74 3.91
CA SER A 198 -13.96 -9.77 2.59
C SER A 198 -13.02 -10.38 1.55
N ILE A 199 -13.51 -11.35 0.79
CA ILE A 199 -12.82 -11.93 -0.36
C ILE A 199 -13.47 -11.38 -1.62
N ILE A 200 -12.71 -10.68 -2.45
CA ILE A 200 -13.19 -10.01 -3.66
C ILE A 200 -12.59 -10.69 -4.89
N PRO A 201 -13.38 -11.42 -5.68
CA PRO A 201 -12.91 -12.01 -6.92
C PRO A 201 -12.74 -10.93 -8.00
N ILE A 202 -11.60 -10.93 -8.67
CA ILE A 202 -11.29 -9.94 -9.71
C ILE A 202 -10.52 -10.56 -10.90
N SER A 203 -10.48 -9.82 -11.99
CA SER A 203 -9.42 -9.90 -12.97
C SER A 203 -8.69 -8.56 -13.06
N ALA A 204 -7.47 -8.51 -12.52
CA ALA A 204 -6.63 -7.32 -12.64
C ALA A 204 -6.27 -6.99 -14.10
N LYS A 205 -6.36 -7.97 -15.01
CA LYS A 205 -6.06 -7.80 -16.42
C LYS A 205 -7.23 -7.14 -17.18
N THR A 206 -8.45 -7.54 -16.90
CA THR A 206 -9.65 -7.07 -17.59
C THR A 206 -10.40 -5.99 -16.83
N GLY A 207 -10.04 -5.77 -15.54
CA GLY A 207 -10.66 -4.79 -14.66
C GLY A 207 -11.94 -5.25 -13.98
N GLU A 208 -12.39 -6.49 -14.24
CA GLU A 208 -13.57 -7.04 -13.59
C GLU A 208 -13.38 -7.10 -12.08
N GLY A 209 -14.32 -6.57 -11.31
CA GLY A 209 -14.30 -6.57 -9.86
C GLY A 209 -13.35 -5.54 -9.19
N VAL A 210 -12.59 -4.75 -9.96
CA VAL A 210 -11.69 -3.74 -9.42
C VAL A 210 -12.46 -2.61 -8.72
N ILE A 211 -13.64 -2.29 -9.21
CA ILE A 211 -14.56 -1.33 -8.60
C ILE A 211 -14.86 -1.71 -7.16
N GLU A 212 -15.15 -2.99 -6.91
CA GLU A 212 -15.46 -3.50 -5.57
C GLU A 212 -14.23 -3.44 -4.64
N VAL A 213 -13.03 -3.67 -5.17
CA VAL A 213 -11.79 -3.51 -4.38
C VAL A 213 -11.63 -2.09 -3.87
N LEU A 214 -11.73 -1.10 -4.77
CA LEU A 214 -11.61 0.32 -4.41
C LEU A 214 -12.70 0.75 -3.44
N ALA A 215 -13.94 0.35 -3.71
CA ALA A 215 -15.08 0.64 -2.87
C ALA A 215 -14.95 0.04 -1.46
N MET A 216 -14.44 -1.19 -1.35
CA MET A 216 -14.22 -1.85 -0.07
C MET A 216 -13.10 -1.19 0.71
N LEU A 217 -12.01 -0.80 0.06
CA LEU A 217 -10.90 -0.05 0.69
C LEU A 217 -11.39 1.29 1.25
N LEU A 218 -12.17 2.04 0.47
CA LEU A 218 -12.75 3.30 0.93
C LEU A 218 -13.70 3.09 2.13
N GLY A 219 -14.52 2.04 2.09
CA GLY A 219 -15.43 1.70 3.18
C GLY A 219 -14.71 1.32 4.48
N LEU A 220 -13.68 0.48 4.38
CA LEU A 220 -12.84 0.11 5.54
C LEU A 220 -12.08 1.30 6.10
N ALA A 221 -11.57 2.13 5.22
CA ALA A 221 -10.89 3.35 5.59
C ALA A 221 -11.77 4.28 6.42
N GLN A 222 -12.99 4.47 5.99
CA GLN A 222 -13.97 5.30 6.70
C GLN A 222 -14.33 4.70 8.08
N GLU A 223 -14.44 3.39 8.18
CA GLU A 223 -14.83 2.70 9.43
C GLU A 223 -13.69 2.68 10.46
N TYR A 224 -12.46 2.39 10.03
CA TYR A 224 -11.36 2.10 10.94
C TYR A 224 -10.37 3.26 11.14
N LEU A 225 -10.31 4.22 10.23
CA LEU A 225 -9.22 5.18 10.19
C LEU A 225 -9.65 6.63 10.40
N THR A 226 -10.95 6.93 10.53
CA THR A 226 -11.46 8.30 10.62
C THR A 226 -10.78 9.11 11.74
N GLU A 227 -10.50 8.47 12.89
CA GLU A 227 -9.82 9.13 14.02
C GLU A 227 -8.28 9.22 13.84
N GLN A 228 -7.69 8.37 12.99
CA GLN A 228 -6.24 8.29 12.78
C GLN A 228 -5.75 9.11 11.58
N LEU A 229 -6.67 9.63 10.77
CA LEU A 229 -6.36 10.38 9.55
C LEU A 229 -6.14 11.89 9.79
N GLU A 230 -6.14 12.35 11.03
CA GLU A 230 -5.81 13.73 11.36
C GLU A 230 -4.30 13.94 11.26
N ILE A 231 -3.88 14.79 10.32
CA ILE A 231 -2.48 15.24 10.20
C ILE A 231 -2.30 16.54 10.98
N ASP A 232 -1.26 16.62 11.76
CA ASP A 232 -0.79 17.91 12.27
C ASP A 232 0.11 18.58 11.22
N GLU A 233 -0.47 19.49 10.43
CA GLU A 233 0.28 20.26 9.40
C GLU A 233 1.41 21.13 9.98
N ASN A 234 1.55 21.23 11.29
CA ASN A 234 2.59 21.99 11.95
C ASN A 234 3.64 21.07 12.61
N ALA A 235 3.37 19.78 12.72
CA ALA A 235 4.31 18.84 13.31
C ALA A 235 5.53 18.60 12.40
N PRO A 236 6.70 18.29 12.97
CA PRO A 236 7.86 17.81 12.22
C PRO A 236 7.53 16.51 11.49
N ALA A 237 8.03 16.37 10.26
CA ALA A 237 7.70 15.21 9.45
C ALA A 237 8.22 13.90 10.05
N LYS A 238 7.37 12.88 9.98
CA LYS A 238 7.72 11.48 10.24
C LYS A 238 7.52 10.68 8.97
N GLY A 239 8.47 9.81 8.68
CA GLY A 239 8.46 9.00 7.47
C GLY A 239 9.25 7.71 7.62
N THR A 240 9.30 6.94 6.54
CA THR A 240 10.09 5.72 6.42
C THR A 240 10.76 5.67 5.06
N VAL A 241 12.04 5.31 5.05
CA VAL A 241 12.82 5.10 3.84
C VAL A 241 12.39 3.78 3.18
N LEU A 242 12.01 3.83 1.91
CA LEU A 242 11.67 2.65 1.12
C LEU A 242 12.90 2.05 0.47
N GLU A 243 13.65 2.88 -0.25
CA GLU A 243 14.78 2.45 -1.05
C GLU A 243 15.82 3.56 -1.20
N ILE A 244 17.08 3.17 -1.35
CA ILE A 244 18.19 4.09 -1.63
C ILE A 244 18.64 3.81 -3.07
N LYS A 245 18.82 4.87 -3.87
CA LYS A 245 19.20 4.79 -5.28
C LYS A 245 20.22 5.85 -5.64
N GLU A 246 21.11 5.48 -6.54
CA GLU A 246 21.97 6.45 -7.20
C GLU A 246 21.24 6.98 -8.46
N GLU A 247 21.03 8.29 -8.50
CA GLU A 247 20.34 8.98 -9.59
C GLU A 247 21.31 9.88 -10.38
N THR A 248 21.25 9.79 -11.70
CA THR A 248 22.09 10.62 -12.57
C THR A 248 21.82 12.10 -12.35
N GLY A 249 22.81 12.84 -11.90
CA GLY A 249 22.75 14.29 -11.65
C GLY A 249 22.25 14.70 -10.26
N LEU A 250 21.78 13.77 -9.44
CA LEU A 250 21.37 14.02 -8.06
C LEU A 250 22.29 13.33 -7.03
N GLY A 251 23.06 12.31 -7.46
CA GLY A 251 23.82 11.44 -6.59
C GLY A 251 22.94 10.43 -5.88
N VAL A 252 23.33 10.01 -4.68
CA VAL A 252 22.51 9.12 -3.87
C VAL A 252 21.27 9.85 -3.36
N THR A 253 20.13 9.23 -3.56
CA THR A 253 18.81 9.71 -3.15
C THR A 253 18.08 8.61 -2.40
N LEU A 254 17.13 8.96 -1.55
CA LEU A 254 16.24 8.01 -0.92
C LEU A 254 14.79 8.24 -1.37
N ASP A 255 14.13 7.14 -1.65
CA ASP A 255 12.69 7.08 -1.81
C ASP A 255 12.08 6.87 -0.42
N ALA A 256 11.17 7.74 0.00
CA ALA A 256 10.56 7.69 1.31
C ALA A 256 9.07 7.98 1.27
N ILE A 257 8.36 7.47 2.27
CA ILE A 257 6.97 7.83 2.55
C ILE A 257 6.95 8.74 3.77
N ILE A 258 6.34 9.90 3.66
CA ILE A 258 6.01 10.76 4.78
C ILE A 258 4.58 10.46 5.19
N TYR A 259 4.40 10.06 6.44
CA TYR A 259 3.08 9.63 6.95
C TYR A 259 2.51 10.57 8.02
N ASP A 260 3.29 11.51 8.54
CA ASP A 260 2.83 12.51 9.49
C ASP A 260 3.65 13.80 9.34
N GLY A 261 3.06 14.94 9.64
CA GLY A 261 3.71 16.24 9.65
C GLY A 261 4.08 16.82 8.29
N VAL A 262 5.00 17.77 8.31
CA VAL A 262 5.49 18.50 7.13
C VAL A 262 7.00 18.42 7.02
N LEU A 263 7.48 18.05 5.83
CA LEU A 263 8.88 18.03 5.45
C LEU A 263 9.20 19.21 4.55
N ARG A 264 10.28 19.96 4.88
CA ARG A 264 10.71 21.13 4.11
C ARG A 264 12.13 20.97 3.58
N THR A 265 12.41 21.62 2.47
CA THR A 265 13.77 21.76 1.97
C THR A 265 14.60 22.52 3.02
N ASN A 266 15.81 22.04 3.28
CA ASN A 266 16.71 22.48 4.34
C ASN A 266 16.39 22.00 5.77
N ASP A 267 15.36 21.21 6.00
CA ASP A 267 15.19 20.53 7.28
C ASP A 267 16.38 19.59 7.54
N GLU A 268 16.74 19.45 8.81
CA GLU A 268 17.64 18.41 9.27
C GLU A 268 16.84 17.17 9.61
N ILE A 269 17.25 16.04 9.02
CA ILE A 269 16.60 14.75 9.21
C ILE A 269 17.54 13.75 9.85
N ALA A 270 16.99 12.94 10.72
CA ALA A 270 17.66 11.79 11.32
C ALA A 270 17.24 10.50 10.60
N LEU A 271 18.22 9.67 10.28
CA LEU A 271 18.09 8.40 9.54
C LEU A 271 18.99 7.35 10.21
N MET A 272 18.63 6.08 10.09
CA MET A 272 19.45 4.98 10.58
C MET A 272 20.43 4.46 9.51
N LEU A 273 21.66 4.25 9.91
CA LEU A 273 22.71 3.63 9.10
C LEU A 273 22.75 2.11 9.30
N SER A 274 23.46 1.43 8.41
CA SER A 274 23.72 -0.02 8.51
C SER A 274 24.53 -0.42 9.76
N SER A 275 25.31 0.51 10.31
CA SER A 275 26.04 0.36 11.59
C SER A 275 25.18 0.48 12.84
N GLU A 276 23.85 0.70 12.67
CA GLU A 276 22.90 1.03 13.76
C GLU A 276 23.12 2.42 14.40
N ASP A 277 24.00 3.23 13.83
CA ASP A 277 24.16 4.63 14.20
C ASP A 277 23.09 5.52 13.55
N VAL A 278 22.87 6.70 14.11
CA VAL A 278 21.95 7.68 13.54
C VAL A 278 22.73 8.72 12.73
N LEU A 279 22.35 8.85 11.45
CA LEU A 279 22.84 9.92 10.58
C LEU A 279 21.92 11.14 10.70
N VAL A 280 22.49 12.28 11.04
CA VAL A 280 21.81 13.57 10.90
C VAL A 280 22.32 14.26 9.63
N THR A 281 21.41 14.62 8.73
CA THR A 281 21.76 15.24 7.45
C THR A 281 20.73 16.26 7.02
N LYS A 282 21.15 17.23 6.19
CA LYS A 282 20.30 18.32 5.73
C LYS A 282 19.77 18.05 4.33
N ILE A 283 18.46 18.20 4.16
CA ILE A 283 17.78 18.03 2.87
C ILE A 283 18.22 19.09 1.86
N ARG A 284 18.70 18.67 0.70
CA ARG A 284 19.03 19.55 -0.43
C ARG A 284 17.84 19.79 -1.37
N SER A 285 17.09 18.75 -1.64
CA SER A 285 15.90 18.84 -2.49
C SER A 285 14.90 17.74 -2.19
N ILE A 286 13.62 18.07 -2.36
CA ILE A 286 12.49 17.17 -2.28
C ILE A 286 11.88 17.09 -3.68
N LEU A 287 11.68 15.86 -4.16
CA LEU A 287 11.09 15.58 -5.45
C LEU A 287 9.86 14.70 -5.25
N ARG A 288 8.73 15.06 -5.84
CA ARG A 288 7.50 14.28 -5.79
C ARG A 288 7.17 13.76 -7.20
N PRO A 289 6.86 12.47 -7.38
CA PRO A 289 6.31 11.98 -8.64
C PRO A 289 4.96 12.68 -8.92
N LEU A 290 4.59 12.78 -10.19
CA LEU A 290 3.26 13.26 -10.54
C LEU A 290 2.22 12.22 -10.10
N PRO A 291 0.97 12.63 -9.78
CA PRO A 291 -0.11 11.69 -9.47
C PRO A 291 -0.24 10.60 -10.54
N LEU A 292 -0.58 9.39 -10.14
CA LEU A 292 -0.63 8.17 -10.96
C LEU A 292 0.73 7.70 -11.52
N GLU A 293 1.80 8.45 -11.28
CA GLU A 293 3.15 8.05 -11.65
C GLU A 293 3.81 7.29 -10.50
N GLU A 294 4.62 6.32 -10.86
CA GLU A 294 5.32 5.51 -9.87
C GLU A 294 6.71 6.08 -9.56
N MET A 295 7.10 6.01 -8.29
CA MET A 295 8.41 6.48 -7.82
C MET A 295 9.60 5.76 -8.47
N ARG A 296 9.39 4.53 -8.96
CA ARG A 296 10.43 3.73 -9.61
C ARG A 296 10.81 4.19 -11.02
N ASP A 297 9.94 4.92 -11.71
CA ASP A 297 10.16 5.28 -13.11
C ASP A 297 11.05 6.53 -13.22
N SER A 298 12.37 6.31 -13.30
CA SER A 298 13.39 7.37 -13.43
C SER A 298 13.27 8.22 -14.71
N LYS A 299 12.52 7.77 -15.72
CA LYS A 299 12.32 8.50 -16.97
C LYS A 299 11.20 9.53 -16.91
N LYS A 300 10.41 9.52 -15.84
CA LYS A 300 9.26 10.39 -15.67
C LYS A 300 9.60 11.65 -14.87
N LYS A 301 8.85 12.71 -15.11
CA LYS A 301 9.14 14.02 -14.55
C LYS A 301 8.77 14.07 -13.07
N PHE A 302 9.76 14.31 -12.23
CA PHE A 302 9.57 14.69 -10.84
C PHE A 302 9.33 16.21 -10.75
N ARG A 303 8.44 16.61 -9.86
CA ARG A 303 8.27 18.02 -9.50
C ARG A 303 9.11 18.29 -8.26
N LYS A 304 9.99 19.29 -8.34
CA LYS A 304 10.71 19.80 -7.17
C LYS A 304 9.74 20.61 -6.32
N LEU A 305 9.77 20.36 -5.00
CA LEU A 305 8.93 21.04 -4.02
C LEU A 305 9.80 21.63 -2.92
N ASP A 306 9.33 22.73 -2.34
CA ASP A 306 9.97 23.37 -1.17
C ASP A 306 9.45 22.74 0.13
N GLU A 307 8.20 22.26 0.12
CA GLU A 307 7.59 21.55 1.24
C GLU A 307 6.65 20.44 0.78
N VAL A 308 6.49 19.43 1.62
CA VAL A 308 5.56 18.31 1.43
C VAL A 308 4.85 18.00 2.73
N VAL A 309 3.53 17.93 2.68
CA VAL A 309 2.68 17.50 3.78
C VAL A 309 2.41 15.99 3.64
N ALA A 310 2.29 15.26 4.74
CA ALA A 310 1.86 13.86 4.76
C ALA A 310 0.43 13.70 4.17
N ALA A 311 0.03 12.57 3.59
CA ALA A 311 0.83 11.42 3.23
C ALA A 311 1.38 11.60 1.81
N ALA A 312 2.65 11.39 1.65
CA ALA A 312 3.26 11.57 0.34
C ALA A 312 4.44 10.60 0.14
N GLY A 313 4.52 10.06 -1.07
CA GLY A 313 5.73 9.42 -1.56
C GLY A 313 6.65 10.46 -2.17
N ILE A 314 7.88 10.48 -1.75
CA ILE A 314 8.87 11.48 -2.17
C ILE A 314 10.23 10.85 -2.40
N LYS A 315 11.01 11.54 -3.23
CA LYS A 315 12.44 11.30 -3.36
C LYS A 315 13.20 12.46 -2.69
N VAL A 316 14.12 12.12 -1.81
CA VAL A 316 14.94 13.10 -1.06
C VAL A 316 16.39 12.99 -1.49
N ALA A 317 17.02 14.11 -1.79
CA ALA A 317 18.46 14.22 -1.98
C ALA A 317 19.08 14.95 -0.78
N ALA A 318 20.07 14.31 -0.15
CA ALA A 318 20.83 14.85 0.98
C ALA A 318 22.27 14.30 0.93
N PRO A 319 23.21 14.87 1.70
CA PRO A 319 24.56 14.32 1.83
C PRO A 319 24.60 13.00 2.59
N HIS A 320 25.60 12.16 2.30
CA HIS A 320 25.99 10.98 3.10
C HIS A 320 24.89 9.93 3.25
N LEU A 321 24.09 9.69 2.20
CA LEU A 321 23.00 8.71 2.21
C LEU A 321 23.44 7.28 1.87
N ASP A 322 24.72 7.06 1.56
CA ASP A 322 25.24 5.80 0.99
C ASP A 322 25.03 4.59 1.92
N ASP A 323 25.14 4.80 3.23
CA ASP A 323 25.05 3.76 4.25
C ASP A 323 23.68 3.70 4.94
N VAL A 324 22.70 4.51 4.51
CA VAL A 324 21.34 4.46 5.05
C VAL A 324 20.69 3.14 4.67
N VAL A 325 19.86 2.60 5.54
CA VAL A 325 19.19 1.32 5.29
C VAL A 325 17.74 1.49 4.88
N SER A 326 17.28 0.63 3.97
CA SER A 326 15.86 0.54 3.64
C SER A 326 15.05 0.13 4.88
N GLY A 327 13.92 0.81 5.11
CA GLY A 327 13.12 0.67 6.33
C GLY A 327 13.58 1.57 7.48
N SER A 328 14.61 2.40 7.28
CA SER A 328 15.01 3.41 8.27
C SER A 328 13.85 4.35 8.58
N PRO A 329 13.56 4.63 9.85
CA PRO A 329 12.74 5.79 10.21
C PRO A 329 13.36 7.06 9.64
N LEU A 330 12.53 7.98 9.17
CA LEU A 330 12.91 9.35 8.80
C LEU A 330 12.20 10.28 9.76
N ARG A 331 12.95 11.09 10.48
CA ARG A 331 12.43 12.06 11.44
C ARG A 331 13.06 13.43 11.20
N VAL A 332 12.25 14.47 11.15
CA VAL A 332 12.75 15.85 11.16
C VAL A 332 13.17 16.20 12.59
N LEU A 333 14.35 16.77 12.76
CA LEU A 333 14.81 17.23 14.05
C LEU A 333 13.96 18.41 14.56
N SER A 334 13.57 18.35 15.82
CA SER A 334 12.91 19.45 16.53
C SER A 334 13.64 19.75 17.83
N GLU A 335 13.58 20.99 18.28
CA GLU A 335 14.25 21.42 19.51
C GLU A 335 13.70 20.75 20.79
N ASP A 336 12.47 20.20 20.69
CA ASP A 336 11.73 19.66 21.85
C ASP A 336 11.85 18.14 22.02
N THR A 337 12.50 17.41 21.10
CA THR A 337 12.49 15.94 21.09
C THR A 337 13.90 15.39 20.86
N ASP A 338 14.32 14.43 21.69
CA ASP A 338 15.52 13.63 21.41
C ASP A 338 15.21 12.59 20.33
N VAL A 339 15.30 13.04 19.09
CA VAL A 339 14.95 12.26 17.90
C VAL A 339 15.84 11.03 17.73
N GLU A 340 17.11 11.09 18.15
CA GLU A 340 18.03 9.96 18.11
C GLU A 340 17.54 8.84 19.02
N GLN A 341 17.14 9.20 20.26
CA GLN A 341 16.59 8.21 21.20
C GLN A 341 15.22 7.67 20.74
N GLU A 342 14.41 8.50 20.08
CA GLU A 342 13.12 8.05 19.51
C GLU A 342 13.34 6.96 18.43
N ILE A 343 14.30 7.17 17.53
CA ILE A 343 14.66 6.20 16.48
C ILE A 343 15.20 4.90 17.10
N LEU A 344 16.10 4.98 18.08
CA LEU A 344 16.66 3.80 18.74
C LEU A 344 15.59 3.03 19.49
N ASN A 345 14.70 3.68 20.23
CA ASN A 345 13.60 3.04 20.94
C ASN A 345 12.60 2.37 19.99
N GLU A 346 12.32 2.96 18.83
CA GLU A 346 11.44 2.37 17.81
C GLU A 346 12.02 1.05 17.28
N ILE A 347 13.33 1.00 17.08
CA ILE A 347 14.06 -0.20 16.63
C ILE A 347 14.05 -1.29 17.70
N ASP A 348 14.35 -0.94 18.95
CA ASP A 348 14.37 -1.88 20.07
C ASP A 348 13.01 -2.53 20.31
N ASN A 349 11.92 -1.76 20.24
CA ASN A 349 10.57 -2.26 20.39
C ASN A 349 10.21 -3.27 19.28
N ILE A 350 10.64 -3.03 18.04
CA ILE A 350 10.43 -3.95 16.91
C ILE A 350 11.24 -5.24 17.12
N THR A 351 12.47 -5.13 17.60
CA THR A 351 13.35 -6.28 17.86
C THR A 351 12.81 -7.16 18.99
N ILE A 352 12.29 -6.55 20.05
CA ILE A 352 11.67 -7.27 21.19
C ILE A 352 10.42 -8.04 20.74
N CYS A 353 9.53 -7.44 19.94
CA CYS A 353 8.37 -8.14 19.38
C CYS A 353 8.73 -9.40 18.57
N LEU A 354 9.89 -9.39 17.91
CA LEU A 354 10.37 -10.53 17.10
C LEU A 354 11.01 -11.66 17.91
N LEU A 355 11.47 -11.38 19.13
CA LEU A 355 12.08 -12.39 20.02
C LEU A 355 11.03 -13.18 20.82
N TYR A 356 9.80 -12.69 20.93
CA TYR A 356 8.71 -13.32 21.68
C TYR A 356 7.64 -14.00 20.80
N THR A 357 7.83 -14.07 19.47
CA THR A 357 7.03 -14.84 18.51
C THR A 357 7.81 -16.01 17.92
#